data_16c3fba3eca16990a4d6969d7c68df24
#
_entry.id   16c3fba3eca16990a4d6969d7c68df24
#
_cell.length_a   1.000
_cell.length_b   1.000
_cell.length_c   1.000
_cell.angle_alpha   90.00
_cell.angle_beta   90.00
_cell.angle_gamma   90.00
#
_symmetry.space_group_name_H-M   'P 1'
#
loop_
_entity.id
_entity.type
_entity.pdbx_description
1 polymer ?
#
loop_
_entity_poly.entity_id
_entity_poly.type
_entity_poly.pdbx_seq_one_letter_code
_entity_poly.pdbx_strand_id
1 'polypeptide(L)'
;MSLLSIPILASIAILIAAIYKFIVYPTLISPLSKIPNAHWSTPISPIWILWTRYQCQENRKLHAAHLKHGPVVRLAPNELSVNDIGGLRTVYAGGFEKGQWYSIFDNYGVPCMFSTWHSRTHSARKRMISNIYSKSIIHSSPALAEQARVILYERLLPIVTSTADSARSSDGVDVHDLWNATTMDFITAYLFGLKNGSNFLQNESYRRHWFQLYHSRKTYTFFPQELPRSSQFFKRLGINLTPTWVDDANQELEAWTKDRCDHTSGFINGGFAAKDSDPANEPVVFTTLLSGIEKEQKKGSESVLNDTTLRFPELSIASEMIDHLAAGHETSGITMTYLSWQVSQDLALQDDLRAELLTLSPNMLLSASSKQSIPSSKDLDNLPLLHAVLMETLRLRAAIPGGQPRMTPYPSCTLGKFTEIPGGVRVGAQAHSVHRNAQVYPDPEKWDHKRWLDTENGYSEEQRRERDRHFWAFSSGGRMCIGSNFAMHELKLIVAAVYSNFRTYIVKDEGIEQTDGYTCGPASNKLFLRFERIIDHSS
;
A
#
# COMPACT_ATOMS: atom_id res chain seq x y z
N MET A 1 25.07 61.09 -10.35
CA MET A 1 24.75 59.87 -9.60
C MET A 1 26.05 59.09 -9.42
N SER A 2 26.51 58.86 -8.17
CA SER A 2 27.75 58.14 -7.93
C SER A 2 27.62 56.68 -8.37
N LEU A 3 28.71 56.07 -8.90
CA LEU A 3 28.75 54.64 -9.29
C LEU A 3 28.28 53.69 -8.16
N LEU A 4 28.32 54.11 -6.93
CA LEU A 4 27.81 53.39 -5.74
C LEU A 4 26.28 53.40 -5.62
N SER A 5 25.55 54.28 -6.30
CA SER A 5 24.04 54.34 -6.21
C SER A 5 23.40 53.29 -7.10
N ILE A 6 24.04 52.82 -8.19
CA ILE A 6 23.48 51.80 -9.10
C ILE A 6 23.34 50.42 -8.42
N PRO A 7 24.38 49.84 -7.76
CA PRO A 7 24.24 48.57 -7.07
C PRO A 7 23.22 48.63 -5.89
N ILE A 8 23.11 49.76 -5.20
CA ILE A 8 22.13 49.95 -4.14
C ILE A 8 20.68 49.92 -4.71
N LEU A 9 20.44 50.67 -5.81
CA LEU A 9 19.14 50.67 -6.47
C LEU A 9 18.78 49.28 -7.03
N ALA A 10 19.75 48.58 -7.63
CA ALA A 10 19.57 47.22 -8.11
C ALA A 10 19.23 46.26 -6.95
N SER A 11 19.92 46.35 -5.82
CA SER A 11 19.64 45.55 -4.62
C SER A 11 18.24 45.80 -4.05
N ILE A 12 17.82 47.07 -4.01
CA ILE A 12 16.44 47.44 -3.57
C ILE A 12 15.41 46.87 -4.55
N ALA A 13 15.62 47.00 -5.86
CA ALA A 13 14.70 46.44 -6.86
C ALA A 13 14.59 44.90 -6.75
N ILE A 14 15.72 44.20 -6.55
CA ILE A 14 15.74 42.75 -6.33
C ILE A 14 14.97 42.40 -5.04
N LEU A 15 15.18 43.14 -3.96
CA LEU A 15 14.46 42.92 -2.69
C LEU A 15 12.95 43.12 -2.86
N ILE A 16 12.52 44.21 -3.53
CA ILE A 16 11.10 44.46 -3.81
C ILE A 16 10.52 43.33 -4.67
N ALA A 17 11.22 42.91 -5.72
CA ALA A 17 10.79 41.80 -6.57
C ALA A 17 10.69 40.49 -5.79
N ALA A 18 11.64 40.22 -4.88
CA ALA A 18 11.61 39.06 -4.01
C ALA A 18 10.41 39.11 -3.03
N ILE A 19 10.19 40.24 -2.36
CA ILE A 19 9.02 40.44 -1.48
C ILE A 19 7.73 40.25 -2.28
N TYR A 20 7.63 40.85 -3.45
CA TYR A 20 6.46 40.67 -4.30
C TYR A 20 6.24 39.19 -4.66
N LYS A 21 7.27 38.52 -5.18
CA LYS A 21 7.21 37.14 -5.68
C LYS A 21 6.94 36.13 -4.57
N PHE A 22 7.60 36.25 -3.43
CA PHE A 22 7.58 35.23 -2.36
C PHE A 22 6.59 35.53 -1.22
N ILE A 23 6.13 36.79 -1.09
CA ILE A 23 5.19 37.16 -0.03
C ILE A 23 3.88 37.70 -0.63
N VAL A 24 3.91 38.83 -1.37
CA VAL A 24 2.69 39.52 -1.81
C VAL A 24 1.88 38.67 -2.77
N TYR A 25 2.50 38.16 -3.82
CA TYR A 25 1.83 37.36 -4.83
C TYR A 25 1.16 36.09 -4.24
N PRO A 26 1.85 35.22 -3.49
CA PRO A 26 1.25 33.99 -2.99
C PRO A 26 0.21 34.22 -1.87
N THR A 27 0.26 35.35 -1.18
CA THR A 27 -0.68 35.65 -0.09
C THR A 27 -1.92 36.41 -0.53
N LEU A 28 -1.82 37.27 -1.56
CA LEU A 28 -2.88 38.21 -1.92
C LEU A 28 -3.38 38.07 -3.36
N ILE A 29 -2.52 37.71 -4.30
CA ILE A 29 -2.80 37.80 -5.74
C ILE A 29 -3.07 36.44 -6.38
N SER A 30 -2.30 35.41 -6.00
CA SER A 30 -2.45 34.06 -6.52
C SER A 30 -3.87 33.53 -6.34
N PRO A 31 -4.45 32.81 -7.31
CA PRO A 31 -5.73 32.09 -7.12
C PRO A 31 -5.74 31.21 -5.88
N LEU A 32 -4.57 30.68 -5.48
CA LEU A 32 -4.41 29.87 -4.25
C LEU A 32 -4.60 30.66 -2.96
N SER A 33 -4.55 32.00 -2.99
CA SER A 33 -4.78 32.85 -1.80
C SER A 33 -6.21 32.78 -1.28
N LYS A 34 -7.16 32.35 -2.12
CA LYS A 34 -8.58 32.17 -1.77
C LYS A 34 -8.83 30.88 -0.98
N ILE A 35 -7.88 29.94 -1.00
CA ILE A 35 -8.00 28.63 -0.36
C ILE A 35 -7.57 28.74 1.11
N PRO A 36 -8.36 28.21 2.06
CA PRO A 36 -7.99 28.23 3.48
C PRO A 36 -6.63 27.59 3.73
N ASN A 37 -5.83 28.22 4.56
CA ASN A 37 -4.49 27.77 4.91
C ASN A 37 -4.54 26.80 6.10
N ALA A 38 -3.86 25.65 6.02
CA ALA A 38 -3.69 24.73 7.15
C ALA A 38 -2.88 25.38 8.29
N HIS A 39 -1.96 26.25 7.95
CA HIS A 39 -1.12 27.02 8.87
C HIS A 39 -0.84 28.42 8.29
N TRP A 40 -0.62 29.41 9.12
CA TRP A 40 -0.42 30.80 8.68
C TRP A 40 0.77 30.98 7.71
N SER A 41 1.79 30.13 7.81
CA SER A 41 3.00 30.19 6.96
C SER A 41 2.84 29.54 5.58
N THR A 42 1.79 28.74 5.35
CA THR A 42 1.65 27.95 4.12
C THR A 42 1.63 28.75 2.83
N PRO A 43 1.16 30.02 2.78
CA PRO A 43 1.23 30.80 1.55
C PRO A 43 2.67 31.12 1.11
N ILE A 44 3.61 31.23 2.05
CA ILE A 44 4.97 31.73 1.82
C ILE A 44 6.04 30.66 1.99
N SER A 45 5.76 29.55 2.70
CA SER A 45 6.77 28.54 3.05
C SER A 45 6.20 27.14 3.12
N PRO A 46 6.90 26.12 2.64
CA PRO A 46 6.54 24.71 2.81
C PRO A 46 7.00 24.12 4.16
N ILE A 47 7.69 24.88 5.01
CA ILE A 47 8.34 24.35 6.23
C ILE A 47 7.35 23.64 7.14
N TRP A 48 6.12 24.16 7.29
CA TRP A 48 5.11 23.54 8.15
C TRP A 48 4.77 22.11 7.71
N ILE A 49 4.48 21.88 6.42
CA ILE A 49 4.12 20.55 5.93
C ILE A 49 5.34 19.63 5.88
N LEU A 50 6.51 20.14 5.51
CA LEU A 50 7.75 19.37 5.53
C LEU A 50 8.11 18.90 6.94
N TRP A 51 7.99 19.80 7.94
CA TRP A 51 8.19 19.44 9.34
C TRP A 51 7.16 18.41 9.83
N THR A 52 5.91 18.59 9.44
CA THR A 52 4.82 17.65 9.76
C THR A 52 5.08 16.25 9.20
N ARG A 53 5.60 16.15 7.97
CA ARG A 53 6.02 14.88 7.34
C ARG A 53 7.23 14.29 8.01
N TYR A 54 8.23 15.11 8.29
CA TYR A 54 9.44 14.67 9.01
C TYR A 54 9.13 14.08 10.37
N GLN A 55 8.15 14.64 11.07
CA GLN A 55 7.68 14.15 12.38
C GLN A 55 6.70 12.97 12.27
N CYS A 56 6.41 12.46 11.07
CA CYS A 56 5.41 11.42 10.84
C CYS A 56 4.05 11.76 11.50
N GLN A 57 3.48 12.94 11.21
CA GLN A 57 2.22 13.44 11.77
C GLN A 57 1.26 13.96 10.69
N GLU A 58 1.50 13.63 9.41
CA GLU A 58 0.78 14.25 8.30
C GLU A 58 -0.70 13.90 8.32
N ASN A 59 -1.06 12.63 8.47
CA ASN A 59 -2.45 12.20 8.35
C ASN A 59 -3.35 12.85 9.40
N ARG A 60 -2.91 12.85 10.65
CA ARG A 60 -3.67 13.43 11.77
C ARG A 60 -3.78 14.95 11.67
N LYS A 61 -2.68 15.65 11.30
CA LYS A 61 -2.68 17.11 11.16
C LYS A 61 -3.50 17.58 9.96
N LEU A 62 -3.47 16.87 8.85
CA LEU A 62 -4.30 17.17 7.69
C LEU A 62 -5.78 16.91 7.99
N HIS A 63 -6.09 15.81 8.68
CA HIS A 63 -7.46 15.55 9.12
C HIS A 63 -8.01 16.69 9.97
N ALA A 64 -7.26 17.13 11.00
CA ALA A 64 -7.62 18.27 11.82
C ALA A 64 -7.77 19.59 11.01
N ALA A 65 -6.91 19.80 10.02
CA ALA A 65 -7.03 20.96 9.13
C ALA A 65 -8.31 20.91 8.28
N HIS A 66 -8.69 19.76 7.76
CA HIS A 66 -9.93 19.58 7.02
C HIS A 66 -11.19 19.75 7.88
N LEU A 67 -11.18 19.24 9.11
CA LEU A 67 -12.28 19.45 10.06
C LEU A 67 -12.48 20.94 10.35
N LYS A 68 -11.39 21.73 10.43
CA LYS A 68 -11.44 23.15 10.73
C LYS A 68 -11.77 24.02 9.52
N HIS A 69 -11.24 23.70 8.35
CA HIS A 69 -11.20 24.61 7.19
C HIS A 69 -12.04 24.14 6.00
N GLY A 70 -12.55 22.88 6.03
CA GLY A 70 -13.38 22.31 4.98
C GLY A 70 -12.60 21.46 3.97
N PRO A 71 -13.23 21.09 2.84
CA PRO A 71 -12.77 20.00 1.99
C PRO A 71 -11.52 20.31 1.15
N VAL A 72 -11.15 21.58 0.99
CA VAL A 72 -9.95 21.97 0.24
C VAL A 72 -9.11 22.88 1.09
N VAL A 73 -7.85 22.52 1.33
CA VAL A 73 -6.94 23.21 2.25
C VAL A 73 -5.57 23.39 1.60
N ARG A 74 -4.94 24.55 1.78
CA ARG A 74 -3.59 24.86 1.31
C ARG A 74 -2.54 24.44 2.33
N LEU A 75 -1.57 23.62 1.89
CA LEU A 75 -0.53 23.03 2.75
C LEU A 75 0.84 23.71 2.59
N ALA A 76 1.09 24.30 1.41
CA ALA A 76 2.33 24.99 1.05
C ALA A 76 2.05 26.01 -0.07
N PRO A 77 3.01 26.84 -0.47
CA PRO A 77 2.81 27.80 -1.57
C PRO A 77 2.21 27.18 -2.82
N ASN A 78 2.60 25.94 -3.17
CA ASN A 78 2.14 25.21 -4.35
C ASN A 78 1.65 23.80 -3.97
N GLU A 79 0.97 23.65 -2.84
CA GLU A 79 0.46 22.35 -2.42
C GLU A 79 -0.92 22.47 -1.76
N LEU A 80 -1.83 21.55 -2.14
CA LEU A 80 -3.22 21.47 -1.68
C LEU A 80 -3.54 20.07 -1.16
N SER A 81 -4.54 20.00 -0.29
CA SER A 81 -5.20 18.75 0.11
C SER A 81 -6.69 18.85 -0.15
N VAL A 82 -7.30 17.75 -0.62
CA VAL A 82 -8.74 17.61 -0.82
C VAL A 82 -9.30 16.47 0.03
N ASN A 83 -10.52 16.63 0.57
CA ASN A 83 -11.15 15.66 1.47
C ASN A 83 -12.67 15.51 1.22
N ASP A 84 -13.08 15.51 -0.03
CA ASP A 84 -14.45 15.20 -0.44
C ASP A 84 -14.45 14.34 -1.70
N ILE A 85 -15.54 13.63 -1.95
CA ILE A 85 -15.67 12.71 -3.09
C ILE A 85 -15.56 13.44 -4.43
N GLY A 86 -16.03 14.67 -4.53
CA GLY A 86 -15.90 15.49 -5.74
C GLY A 86 -14.43 15.78 -6.05
N GLY A 87 -13.67 16.22 -5.04
CA GLY A 87 -12.24 16.44 -5.12
C GLY A 87 -11.46 15.16 -5.45
N LEU A 88 -11.79 14.04 -4.79
CA LEU A 88 -11.18 12.75 -5.08
C LEU A 88 -11.38 12.33 -6.55
N ARG A 89 -12.60 12.43 -7.07
CA ARG A 89 -12.91 12.14 -8.47
C ARG A 89 -12.11 13.02 -9.43
N THR A 90 -12.08 14.33 -9.16
CA THR A 90 -11.34 15.28 -9.99
C THR A 90 -9.85 14.94 -10.03
N VAL A 91 -9.24 14.66 -8.89
CA VAL A 91 -7.78 14.39 -8.80
C VAL A 91 -7.43 13.02 -9.33
N TYR A 92 -8.15 11.96 -8.93
CA TYR A 92 -7.71 10.57 -9.18
C TYR A 92 -8.37 9.92 -10.40
N ALA A 93 -9.56 10.35 -10.79
CA ALA A 93 -10.23 9.90 -12.01
C ALA A 93 -10.17 10.95 -13.13
N GLY A 94 -9.87 12.21 -12.83
CA GLY A 94 -9.75 13.31 -13.80
C GLY A 94 -8.43 13.38 -14.57
N GLY A 95 -7.55 12.38 -14.44
CA GLY A 95 -6.33 12.27 -15.24
C GLY A 95 -5.15 13.14 -14.75
N PHE A 96 -5.14 13.58 -13.49
CA PHE A 96 -4.00 14.32 -12.93
C PHE A 96 -2.77 13.41 -12.87
N GLU A 97 -1.63 13.93 -13.34
CA GLU A 97 -0.40 13.17 -13.46
C GLU A 97 0.32 13.03 -12.11
N LYS A 98 1.14 12.01 -11.98
CA LYS A 98 2.12 11.90 -10.91
C LYS A 98 3.29 12.87 -11.17
N GLY A 99 4.13 13.10 -10.15
CA GLY A 99 5.31 13.96 -10.24
C GLY A 99 6.53 13.30 -9.61
N GLN A 100 7.62 14.07 -9.51
CA GLN A 100 8.93 13.62 -9.05
C GLN A 100 8.91 12.92 -7.68
N TRP A 101 7.94 13.20 -6.82
CA TRP A 101 7.76 12.54 -5.53
C TRP A 101 7.75 11.01 -5.62
N TYR A 102 7.31 10.46 -6.76
CA TYR A 102 7.24 9.02 -6.99
C TYR A 102 8.55 8.39 -7.44
N SER A 103 9.57 9.18 -7.81
CA SER A 103 10.87 8.64 -8.28
C SER A 103 11.66 7.87 -7.21
N ILE A 104 11.29 8.01 -5.93
CA ILE A 104 11.88 7.20 -4.86
C ILE A 104 11.53 5.71 -4.96
N PHE A 105 10.48 5.39 -5.71
CA PHE A 105 10.04 4.02 -5.98
C PHE A 105 10.61 3.45 -7.28
N ASP A 106 11.52 4.17 -7.96
CA ASP A 106 12.33 3.60 -9.03
C ASP A 106 13.33 2.62 -8.42
N ASN A 107 13.47 1.43 -9.01
CA ASN A 107 14.42 0.42 -8.57
C ASN A 107 15.40 0.13 -9.70
N TYR A 108 16.63 -0.23 -9.41
CA TYR A 108 17.70 -0.42 -10.40
C TYR A 108 17.90 0.78 -11.34
N GLY A 109 17.49 1.98 -10.91
CA GLY A 109 17.52 3.19 -11.73
C GLY A 109 16.50 3.25 -12.86
N VAL A 110 15.50 2.35 -12.87
CA VAL A 110 14.41 2.32 -13.86
C VAL A 110 13.06 2.37 -13.18
N PRO A 111 12.06 3.05 -13.79
CA PRO A 111 10.74 3.15 -13.19
C PRO A 111 9.98 1.81 -13.24
N CYS A 112 9.16 1.55 -12.21
CA CYS A 112 8.09 0.56 -12.23
C CYS A 112 6.75 1.20 -12.64
N MET A 113 5.66 0.43 -12.68
CA MET A 113 4.31 0.94 -12.96
C MET A 113 3.89 1.99 -11.92
N PHE A 114 4.15 1.73 -10.64
CA PHE A 114 3.77 2.65 -9.57
C PHE A 114 4.52 3.97 -9.64
N SER A 115 5.82 3.98 -9.93
CA SER A 115 6.63 5.20 -10.01
C SER A 115 6.44 5.99 -11.30
N THR A 116 5.86 5.39 -12.34
CA THR A 116 5.65 6.03 -13.65
C THR A 116 4.74 7.27 -13.57
N TRP A 117 5.24 8.43 -13.99
CA TRP A 117 4.52 9.71 -13.85
C TRP A 117 3.38 9.87 -14.84
N HIS A 118 3.63 9.63 -16.13
CA HIS A 118 2.68 9.94 -17.21
C HIS A 118 1.64 8.84 -17.40
N SER A 119 0.39 9.24 -17.54
CA SER A 119 -0.76 8.34 -17.67
C SER A 119 -0.66 7.41 -18.88
N ARG A 120 -0.13 7.91 -20.01
CA ARG A 120 0.02 7.12 -21.25
C ARG A 120 0.98 5.95 -21.04
N THR A 121 2.16 6.21 -20.48
CA THR A 121 3.18 5.21 -20.18
C THR A 121 2.71 4.25 -19.08
N HIS A 122 2.11 4.79 -18.00
CA HIS A 122 1.51 3.98 -16.93
C HIS A 122 0.44 3.03 -17.47
N SER A 123 -0.47 3.53 -18.31
CA SER A 123 -1.55 2.70 -18.87
C SER A 123 -1.02 1.57 -19.76
N ALA A 124 0.08 1.82 -20.50
CA ALA A 124 0.74 0.77 -21.28
C ALA A 124 1.32 -0.32 -20.37
N ARG A 125 2.04 0.05 -19.29
CA ARG A 125 2.56 -0.89 -18.29
C ARG A 125 1.43 -1.67 -17.60
N LYS A 126 0.40 -0.96 -17.12
CA LYS A 126 -0.73 -1.57 -16.42
C LYS A 126 -1.44 -2.63 -17.28
N ARG A 127 -1.64 -2.35 -18.58
CA ARG A 127 -2.30 -3.32 -19.49
C ARG A 127 -1.55 -4.65 -19.64
N MET A 128 -0.23 -4.68 -19.43
CA MET A 128 0.53 -5.93 -19.51
C MET A 128 0.13 -6.92 -18.41
N ILE A 129 -0.22 -6.44 -17.22
CA ILE A 129 -0.40 -7.28 -16.01
C ILE A 129 -1.78 -7.15 -15.34
N SER A 130 -2.62 -6.19 -15.72
CA SER A 130 -3.89 -5.96 -15.01
C SER A 130 -4.87 -7.14 -15.06
N ASN A 131 -4.82 -7.94 -16.10
CA ASN A 131 -5.71 -9.08 -16.27
C ASN A 131 -5.53 -10.13 -15.15
N ILE A 132 -4.28 -10.46 -14.81
CA ILE A 132 -3.98 -11.48 -13.79
C ILE A 132 -4.37 -11.05 -12.36
N TYR A 133 -4.58 -9.76 -12.13
CA TYR A 133 -5.11 -9.21 -10.89
C TYR A 133 -6.63 -8.96 -10.94
N SER A 134 -7.29 -9.31 -12.03
CA SER A 134 -8.75 -9.22 -12.10
C SER A 134 -9.42 -10.26 -11.20
N LYS A 135 -10.59 -9.91 -10.69
CA LYS A 135 -11.36 -10.80 -9.79
C LYS A 135 -11.60 -12.17 -10.43
N SER A 136 -11.95 -12.22 -11.72
CA SER A 136 -12.23 -13.46 -12.42
C SER A 136 -11.01 -14.38 -12.52
N ILE A 137 -9.83 -13.84 -12.81
CA ILE A 137 -8.59 -14.64 -12.89
C ILE A 137 -8.14 -15.11 -11.51
N ILE A 138 -8.14 -14.22 -10.49
CA ILE A 138 -7.84 -14.61 -9.11
C ILE A 138 -8.73 -15.78 -8.66
N HIS A 139 -10.04 -15.72 -8.95
CA HIS A 139 -10.98 -16.76 -8.56
C HIS A 139 -10.81 -18.09 -9.31
N SER A 140 -10.26 -18.07 -10.52
CA SER A 140 -10.12 -19.26 -11.36
C SER A 140 -8.68 -19.76 -11.50
N SER A 141 -7.69 -19.15 -10.83
CA SER A 141 -6.28 -19.50 -10.96
C SER A 141 -5.94 -20.80 -10.22
N PRO A 142 -5.61 -21.90 -10.92
CA PRO A 142 -5.14 -23.14 -10.27
C PRO A 142 -3.80 -22.92 -9.57
N ALA A 143 -2.94 -22.07 -10.13
CA ALA A 143 -1.65 -21.71 -9.54
C ALA A 143 -1.85 -21.08 -8.17
N LEU A 144 -2.67 -20.03 -8.09
CA LEU A 144 -2.93 -19.33 -6.83
C LEU A 144 -3.59 -20.25 -5.78
N ALA A 145 -4.50 -21.12 -6.23
CA ALA A 145 -5.17 -22.08 -5.33
C ALA A 145 -4.16 -23.06 -4.71
N GLU A 146 -3.26 -23.64 -5.52
CA GLU A 146 -2.27 -24.61 -5.03
C GLU A 146 -1.16 -23.92 -4.22
N GLN A 147 -0.72 -22.71 -4.62
CA GLN A 147 0.19 -21.87 -3.84
C GLN A 147 -0.38 -21.58 -2.46
N ALA A 148 -1.64 -21.15 -2.39
CA ALA A 148 -2.32 -20.86 -1.12
C ALA A 148 -2.44 -22.13 -0.26
N ARG A 149 -2.79 -23.29 -0.86
CA ARG A 149 -2.85 -24.56 -0.15
C ARG A 149 -1.53 -24.90 0.55
N VAL A 150 -0.42 -24.83 -0.20
CA VAL A 150 0.91 -25.13 0.35
C VAL A 150 1.30 -24.12 1.45
N ILE A 151 1.12 -22.83 1.19
CA ILE A 151 1.51 -21.79 2.17
C ILE A 151 0.70 -21.93 3.47
N LEU A 152 -0.60 -22.18 3.37
CA LEU A 152 -1.46 -22.28 4.54
C LEU A 152 -1.28 -23.60 5.29
N TYR A 153 -1.40 -24.73 4.60
CA TYR A 153 -1.44 -26.04 5.26
C TYR A 153 -0.05 -26.64 5.52
N GLU A 154 0.93 -26.36 4.68
CA GLU A 154 2.26 -26.97 4.82
C GLU A 154 3.27 -26.03 5.50
N ARG A 155 2.98 -24.71 5.59
CA ARG A 155 3.90 -23.76 6.23
C ARG A 155 3.26 -23.04 7.43
N LEU A 156 2.15 -22.29 7.25
CA LEU A 156 1.56 -21.45 8.28
C LEU A 156 0.93 -22.26 9.43
N LEU A 157 -0.05 -23.10 9.11
CA LEU A 157 -0.81 -23.83 10.13
C LEU A 157 0.05 -24.77 10.99
N PRO A 158 1.07 -25.48 10.46
CA PRO A 158 2.01 -26.22 11.29
C PRO A 158 2.76 -25.35 12.30
N ILE A 159 3.18 -24.13 11.92
CA ILE A 159 3.84 -23.18 12.82
C ILE A 159 2.89 -22.76 13.94
N VAL A 160 1.67 -22.35 13.58
CA VAL A 160 0.65 -21.93 14.55
C VAL A 160 0.27 -23.07 15.49
N THR A 161 0.10 -24.30 14.97
CA THR A 161 -0.19 -25.50 15.78
C THR A 161 0.94 -25.79 16.78
N SER A 162 2.18 -25.84 16.29
CA SER A 162 3.36 -26.08 17.13
C SER A 162 3.49 -25.05 18.26
N THR A 163 3.12 -23.81 17.96
CA THR A 163 3.16 -22.71 18.93
C THR A 163 2.04 -22.84 19.97
N ALA A 164 0.83 -23.21 19.53
CA ALA A 164 -0.30 -23.43 20.41
C ALA A 164 -0.07 -24.60 21.38
N ASP A 165 0.58 -25.67 20.90
CA ASP A 165 0.89 -26.88 21.68
C ASP A 165 2.15 -26.77 22.54
N SER A 166 2.90 -25.66 22.41
CA SER A 166 4.16 -25.44 23.14
C SER A 166 3.92 -25.15 24.61
N ALA A 167 4.83 -25.63 25.48
CA ALA A 167 4.87 -25.26 26.89
C ALA A 167 5.05 -23.74 27.14
N ARG A 168 5.54 -23.00 26.13
CA ARG A 168 5.67 -21.52 26.14
C ARG A 168 4.54 -20.81 25.40
N SER A 169 3.42 -21.48 25.17
CA SER A 169 2.25 -20.84 24.49
C SER A 169 1.78 -19.57 25.19
N SER A 170 1.99 -19.44 26.51
CA SER A 170 1.70 -18.24 27.30
C SER A 170 2.49 -17.00 26.88
N ASP A 171 3.68 -17.14 26.29
CA ASP A 171 4.54 -16.02 25.92
C ASP A 171 4.02 -15.31 24.64
N GLY A 172 3.18 -16.00 23.89
CA GLY A 172 2.63 -15.53 22.62
C GLY A 172 3.63 -15.55 21.47
N VAL A 173 3.12 -15.35 20.29
CA VAL A 173 3.89 -15.21 19.02
C VAL A 173 3.78 -13.79 18.53
N ASP A 174 4.88 -13.22 18.05
CA ASP A 174 4.83 -11.95 17.30
C ASP A 174 4.12 -12.17 15.95
N VAL A 175 2.81 -11.89 15.94
CA VAL A 175 2.01 -12.10 14.74
C VAL A 175 2.25 -11.02 13.68
N HIS A 176 2.82 -9.87 14.03
CA HIS A 176 3.21 -8.89 13.02
C HIS A 176 4.30 -9.45 12.10
N ASP A 177 5.32 -10.07 12.66
CA ASP A 177 6.38 -10.77 11.91
C ASP A 177 5.81 -11.98 11.15
N LEU A 178 4.93 -12.77 11.79
CA LEU A 178 4.30 -13.95 11.18
C LEU A 178 3.43 -13.58 9.96
N TRP A 179 2.59 -12.53 10.07
CA TRP A 179 1.74 -12.12 8.96
C TRP A 179 2.55 -11.52 7.81
N ASN A 180 3.58 -10.72 8.10
CA ASN A 180 4.48 -10.23 7.05
C ASN A 180 5.19 -11.38 6.32
N ALA A 181 5.60 -12.43 7.03
CA ALA A 181 6.19 -13.62 6.42
C ALA A 181 5.17 -14.38 5.54
N THR A 182 3.94 -14.53 6.04
CA THR A 182 2.85 -15.21 5.32
C THR A 182 2.54 -14.51 4.01
N THR A 183 2.32 -13.20 4.07
CA THR A 183 1.97 -12.39 2.88
C THR A 183 3.16 -12.24 1.93
N MET A 184 4.41 -12.26 2.43
CA MET A 184 5.61 -12.35 1.59
C MET A 184 5.65 -13.66 0.79
N ASP A 185 5.38 -14.79 1.44
CA ASP A 185 5.34 -16.07 0.76
C ASP A 185 4.21 -16.13 -0.28
N PHE A 186 3.03 -15.55 0.02
CA PHE A 186 1.94 -15.43 -0.93
C PHE A 186 2.31 -14.62 -2.17
N ILE A 187 2.79 -13.39 -1.98
CA ILE A 187 3.10 -12.52 -3.12
C ILE A 187 4.26 -13.08 -3.94
N THR A 188 5.33 -13.60 -3.32
CA THR A 188 6.47 -14.13 -4.06
C THR A 188 6.15 -15.43 -4.79
N ALA A 189 5.26 -16.27 -4.26
CA ALA A 189 4.77 -17.44 -4.98
C ALA A 189 3.99 -17.03 -6.23
N TYR A 190 3.15 -16.01 -6.16
CA TYR A 190 2.42 -15.48 -7.30
C TYR A 190 3.33 -14.81 -8.35
N LEU A 191 4.39 -14.11 -7.87
CA LEU A 191 5.40 -13.48 -8.74
C LEU A 191 6.26 -14.51 -9.46
N PHE A 192 6.85 -15.48 -8.73
CA PHE A 192 7.97 -16.32 -9.18
C PHE A 192 7.66 -17.81 -9.23
N GLY A 193 6.46 -18.25 -8.82
CA GLY A 193 6.15 -19.63 -8.51
C GLY A 193 6.70 -20.06 -7.15
N LEU A 194 6.12 -21.06 -6.54
CA LEU A 194 6.47 -21.50 -5.17
C LEU A 194 7.94 -21.92 -5.04
N LYS A 195 8.49 -22.55 -6.06
CA LYS A 195 9.88 -23.03 -6.10
C LYS A 195 10.91 -21.89 -6.07
N ASN A 196 10.63 -20.78 -6.77
CA ASN A 196 11.52 -19.64 -6.89
C ASN A 196 11.13 -18.47 -5.96
N GLY A 197 9.97 -18.56 -5.32
CA GLY A 197 9.50 -17.59 -4.33
C GLY A 197 10.27 -17.64 -3.01
N SER A 198 9.78 -16.92 -2.02
CA SER A 198 10.30 -17.01 -0.65
C SER A 198 9.73 -18.22 0.09
N ASN A 199 10.40 -18.57 1.18
CA ASN A 199 9.87 -19.42 2.23
C ASN A 199 10.23 -18.79 3.58
N PHE A 200 9.70 -17.60 3.82
CA PHE A 200 9.98 -16.82 5.01
C PHE A 200 9.30 -17.40 6.26
N LEU A 201 8.19 -18.09 6.07
CA LEU A 201 7.52 -18.79 7.16
C LEU A 201 8.45 -19.79 7.84
N GLN A 202 9.19 -20.59 7.08
CA GLN A 202 10.06 -21.64 7.61
C GLN A 202 11.52 -21.21 7.76
N ASN A 203 11.98 -20.16 7.05
CA ASN A 203 13.33 -19.63 7.16
C ASN A 203 13.38 -18.35 8.00
N GLU A 204 13.20 -18.51 9.31
CA GLU A 204 13.10 -17.39 10.24
C GLU A 204 14.36 -16.51 10.31
N SER A 205 15.56 -17.10 10.28
CA SER A 205 16.80 -16.33 10.38
C SER A 205 17.00 -15.39 9.21
N TYR A 206 16.76 -15.87 7.97
CA TYR A 206 16.87 -15.05 6.77
C TYR A 206 15.72 -14.02 6.68
N ARG A 207 14.50 -14.41 7.05
CA ARG A 207 13.35 -13.52 7.15
C ARG A 207 13.65 -12.30 8.03
N ARG A 208 14.18 -12.52 9.24
CA ARG A 208 14.54 -11.45 10.18
C ARG A 208 15.56 -10.48 9.58
N HIS A 209 16.60 -11.01 8.93
CA HIS A 209 17.60 -10.19 8.24
C HIS A 209 16.96 -9.35 7.14
N TRP A 210 16.17 -9.96 6.26
CA TRP A 210 15.52 -9.28 5.15
C TRP A 210 14.57 -8.17 5.61
N PHE A 211 13.72 -8.45 6.61
CA PHE A 211 12.82 -7.45 7.16
C PHE A 211 13.56 -6.34 7.91
N GLN A 212 14.66 -6.64 8.58
CA GLN A 212 15.49 -5.62 9.20
C GLN A 212 16.05 -4.65 8.16
N LEU A 213 16.60 -5.13 7.05
CA LEU A 213 17.06 -4.29 5.94
C LEU A 213 15.90 -3.46 5.38
N TYR A 214 14.76 -4.09 5.14
CA TYR A 214 13.61 -3.43 4.54
C TYR A 214 13.03 -2.32 5.41
N HIS A 215 12.86 -2.56 6.71
CA HIS A 215 12.25 -1.58 7.61
C HIS A 215 13.21 -0.46 8.04
N SER A 216 14.47 -0.76 8.30
CA SER A 216 15.44 0.23 8.80
C SER A 216 15.67 1.39 7.83
N ARG A 217 15.66 1.13 6.52
CA ARG A 217 15.85 2.16 5.47
C ARG A 217 14.70 3.16 5.36
N LYS A 218 13.49 2.82 5.79
CA LYS A 218 12.29 3.66 5.62
C LYS A 218 12.38 5.02 6.30
N THR A 219 13.02 5.09 7.43
CA THR A 219 13.22 6.34 8.19
C THR A 219 13.97 7.39 7.36
N TYR A 220 14.76 6.96 6.38
CA TYR A 220 15.61 7.85 5.58
C TYR A 220 15.02 8.24 4.22
N THR A 221 13.76 7.91 3.96
CA THR A 221 13.09 8.23 2.68
C THR A 221 12.71 9.72 2.56
N PHE A 222 12.54 10.43 3.69
CA PHE A 222 12.06 11.81 3.71
C PHE A 222 12.87 12.77 2.81
N PHE A 223 14.19 12.80 2.97
CA PHE A 223 15.02 13.74 2.22
C PHE A 223 15.03 13.50 0.71
N PRO A 224 15.26 12.28 0.21
CA PRO A 224 15.22 12.03 -1.23
C PRO A 224 13.82 12.18 -1.82
N GLN A 225 12.76 11.97 -1.05
CA GLN A 225 11.37 12.04 -1.51
C GLN A 225 10.80 13.46 -1.51
N GLU A 226 10.94 14.21 -0.41
CA GLU A 226 10.36 15.55 -0.26
C GLU A 226 11.31 16.66 -0.69
N LEU A 227 12.62 16.44 -0.60
CA LEU A 227 13.67 17.42 -0.89
C LEU A 227 14.74 16.87 -1.88
N PRO A 228 14.35 16.27 -3.03
CA PRO A 228 15.28 15.57 -3.91
C PRO A 228 16.38 16.48 -4.47
N ARG A 229 16.05 17.73 -4.81
CA ARG A 229 17.04 18.71 -5.33
C ARG A 229 18.05 19.10 -4.26
N SER A 230 17.59 19.32 -3.02
CA SER A 230 18.48 19.64 -1.89
C SER A 230 19.37 18.45 -1.55
N SER A 231 18.81 17.23 -1.55
CA SER A 231 19.59 16.01 -1.31
C SER A 231 20.71 15.83 -2.34
N GLN A 232 20.41 16.04 -3.62
CA GLN A 232 21.41 15.99 -4.69
C GLN A 232 22.47 17.09 -4.56
N PHE A 233 22.07 18.30 -4.19
CA PHE A 233 22.99 19.42 -3.98
C PHE A 233 23.96 19.12 -2.83
N PHE A 234 23.47 18.68 -1.68
CA PHE A 234 24.33 18.34 -0.54
C PHE A 234 25.25 17.14 -0.86
N LYS A 235 24.75 16.13 -1.58
CA LYS A 235 25.56 14.99 -2.02
C LYS A 235 26.73 15.44 -2.92
N ARG A 236 26.53 16.43 -3.79
CA ARG A 236 27.62 17.02 -4.61
C ARG A 236 28.68 17.76 -3.79
N LEU A 237 28.31 18.23 -2.59
CA LEU A 237 29.23 18.86 -1.63
C LEU A 237 29.87 17.83 -0.67
N GLY A 238 29.65 16.52 -0.90
CA GLY A 238 30.15 15.47 -0.02
C GLY A 238 29.34 15.26 1.26
N ILE A 239 28.18 15.91 1.39
CA ILE A 239 27.28 15.79 2.56
C ILE A 239 26.13 14.84 2.23
N ASN A 240 26.15 13.65 2.80
CA ASN A 240 25.07 12.68 2.64
C ASN A 240 23.99 12.91 3.71
N LEU A 241 22.76 13.27 3.28
CA LEU A 241 21.58 13.38 4.17
C LEU A 241 21.00 12.00 4.52
N THR A 242 21.42 10.96 3.80
CA THR A 242 21.05 9.56 4.04
C THR A 242 22.33 8.78 4.34
N PRO A 243 22.38 7.95 5.39
CA PRO A 243 23.55 7.12 5.68
C PRO A 243 23.88 6.16 4.52
N THR A 244 25.15 5.89 4.27
CA THR A 244 25.59 5.01 3.17
C THR A 244 25.07 3.60 3.28
N TRP A 245 24.90 3.06 4.50
CA TRP A 245 24.37 1.73 4.71
C TRP A 245 22.92 1.56 4.18
N VAL A 246 22.16 2.66 3.99
CA VAL A 246 20.84 2.63 3.34
C VAL A 246 20.97 2.28 1.87
N ASP A 247 22.00 2.79 1.19
CA ASP A 247 22.30 2.43 -0.20
C ASP A 247 22.71 0.95 -0.28
N ASP A 248 23.53 0.47 0.68
CA ASP A 248 23.94 -0.95 0.77
C ASP A 248 22.71 -1.86 1.00
N ALA A 249 21.81 -1.49 1.91
CA ALA A 249 20.57 -2.22 2.17
C ALA A 249 19.66 -2.28 0.92
N ASN A 250 19.53 -1.17 0.19
CA ASN A 250 18.78 -1.17 -1.07
C ASN A 250 19.40 -2.10 -2.12
N GLN A 251 20.73 -2.08 -2.25
CA GLN A 251 21.45 -2.95 -3.19
C GLN A 251 21.25 -4.44 -2.84
N GLU A 252 21.28 -4.80 -1.55
CA GLU A 252 21.05 -6.19 -1.14
C GLU A 252 19.62 -6.64 -1.45
N LEU A 253 18.60 -5.81 -1.19
CA LEU A 253 17.21 -6.10 -1.51
C LEU A 253 16.99 -6.20 -3.03
N GLU A 254 17.60 -5.32 -3.80
CA GLU A 254 17.60 -5.36 -5.26
C GLU A 254 18.29 -6.64 -5.78
N ALA A 255 19.48 -6.97 -5.27
CA ALA A 255 20.21 -8.18 -5.64
C ALA A 255 19.40 -9.44 -5.36
N TRP A 256 18.76 -9.53 -4.20
CA TRP A 256 17.89 -10.65 -3.85
C TRP A 256 16.71 -10.80 -4.83
N THR A 257 16.05 -9.70 -5.18
CA THR A 257 14.92 -9.73 -6.12
C THR A 257 15.37 -10.09 -7.53
N LYS A 258 16.53 -9.54 -7.97
CA LYS A 258 17.11 -9.86 -9.29
C LYS A 258 17.49 -11.34 -9.39
N ASP A 259 18.06 -11.91 -8.34
CA ASP A 259 18.37 -13.35 -8.25
C ASP A 259 17.08 -14.21 -8.45
N ARG A 260 15.97 -13.83 -7.80
CA ARG A 260 14.67 -14.52 -8.03
C ARG A 260 14.21 -14.40 -9.49
N CYS A 261 14.36 -13.21 -10.09
CA CYS A 261 14.04 -13.02 -11.51
C CYS A 261 14.88 -13.92 -12.42
N ASP A 262 16.19 -14.01 -12.16
CA ASP A 262 17.12 -14.81 -12.99
C ASP A 262 16.84 -16.31 -12.85
N HIS A 263 16.61 -16.81 -11.63
CA HIS A 263 16.20 -18.20 -11.40
C HIS A 263 14.87 -18.52 -12.08
N THR A 264 13.89 -17.59 -12.01
CA THR A 264 12.59 -17.78 -12.67
C THR A 264 12.72 -17.78 -14.17
N SER A 265 13.53 -16.91 -14.75
CA SER A 265 13.81 -16.89 -16.18
C SER A 265 14.48 -18.21 -16.63
N GLY A 266 15.49 -18.67 -15.89
CA GLY A 266 16.13 -19.96 -16.12
C GLY A 266 15.17 -21.14 -16.04
N PHE A 267 14.25 -21.13 -15.08
CA PHE A 267 13.22 -22.15 -14.91
C PHE A 267 12.25 -22.19 -16.11
N ILE A 268 11.80 -21.03 -16.59
CA ILE A 268 10.92 -20.94 -17.78
C ILE A 268 11.66 -21.44 -19.03
N ASN A 269 12.91 -20.99 -19.25
CA ASN A 269 13.72 -21.35 -20.39
C ASN A 269 14.15 -22.83 -20.39
N GLY A 270 14.22 -23.46 -19.21
CA GLY A 270 14.52 -24.88 -19.02
C GLY A 270 13.38 -25.83 -19.40
N GLY A 271 12.29 -25.33 -19.98
CA GLY A 271 11.19 -26.14 -20.49
C GLY A 271 10.01 -26.31 -19.54
N PHE A 272 9.78 -25.35 -18.65
CA PHE A 272 8.53 -25.29 -17.88
C PHE A 272 7.33 -25.19 -18.84
N ALA A 273 6.68 -26.33 -19.10
CA ALA A 273 5.41 -26.37 -19.80
C ALA A 273 4.30 -26.40 -18.76
N ALA A 274 3.50 -25.34 -18.69
CA ALA A 274 2.42 -25.18 -17.69
C ALA A 274 1.42 -26.37 -17.65
N LYS A 275 1.35 -27.15 -18.71
CA LYS A 275 0.45 -28.30 -18.82
C LYS A 275 0.93 -29.55 -18.06
N ASP A 276 2.25 -29.69 -17.82
CA ASP A 276 2.85 -30.92 -17.27
C ASP A 276 3.53 -30.70 -15.91
N SER A 277 3.45 -29.48 -15.38
CA SER A 277 4.11 -29.09 -14.13
C SER A 277 3.09 -28.81 -13.03
N ASP A 278 3.56 -28.93 -11.78
CA ASP A 278 2.80 -28.56 -10.59
C ASP A 278 2.35 -27.08 -10.68
N PRO A 279 1.03 -26.80 -10.65
CA PRO A 279 0.50 -25.43 -10.73
C PRO A 279 1.08 -24.49 -9.68
N ALA A 280 1.49 -24.98 -8.52
CA ALA A 280 2.11 -24.18 -7.47
C ALA A 280 3.39 -23.47 -7.94
N ASN A 281 4.10 -24.04 -8.92
CA ASN A 281 5.35 -23.50 -9.43
C ASN A 281 5.18 -22.54 -10.61
N GLU A 282 3.94 -22.22 -11.01
CA GLU A 282 3.67 -21.25 -12.09
C GLU A 282 4.01 -19.82 -11.65
N PRO A 283 4.97 -19.13 -12.32
CA PRO A 283 5.33 -17.74 -12.02
C PRO A 283 4.40 -16.78 -12.76
N VAL A 284 3.17 -16.65 -12.29
CA VAL A 284 2.06 -16.00 -13.01
C VAL A 284 2.38 -14.57 -13.44
N VAL A 285 2.89 -13.75 -12.50
CA VAL A 285 3.17 -12.34 -12.80
C VAL A 285 4.37 -12.20 -13.72
N PHE A 286 5.46 -12.90 -13.42
CA PHE A 286 6.70 -12.84 -14.20
C PHE A 286 6.48 -13.22 -15.65
N THR A 287 5.81 -14.36 -15.91
CA THR A 287 5.51 -14.86 -17.26
C THR A 287 4.61 -13.89 -18.03
N THR A 288 3.59 -13.34 -17.34
CA THR A 288 2.67 -12.38 -17.97
C THR A 288 3.38 -11.09 -18.35
N LEU A 289 4.23 -10.57 -17.47
CA LEU A 289 4.99 -9.34 -17.73
C LEU A 289 6.01 -9.54 -18.85
N LEU A 290 6.74 -10.67 -18.85
CA LEU A 290 7.68 -11.03 -19.91
C LEU A 290 6.97 -11.05 -21.28
N SER A 291 5.85 -11.77 -21.39
CA SER A 291 5.04 -11.80 -22.61
C SER A 291 4.49 -10.42 -23.02
N GLY A 292 4.15 -9.59 -22.03
CA GLY A 292 3.72 -8.22 -22.26
C GLY A 292 4.82 -7.35 -22.86
N ILE A 293 6.05 -7.47 -22.35
CA ILE A 293 7.23 -6.75 -22.87
C ILE A 293 7.56 -7.21 -24.29
N GLU A 294 7.55 -8.52 -24.56
CA GLU A 294 7.76 -9.05 -25.91
C GLU A 294 6.75 -8.52 -26.93
N LYS A 295 5.47 -8.41 -26.53
CA LYS A 295 4.42 -7.79 -27.37
C LYS A 295 4.67 -6.31 -27.62
N GLU A 296 5.13 -5.58 -26.62
CA GLU A 296 5.50 -4.17 -26.78
C GLU A 296 6.73 -3.98 -27.68
N GLN A 297 7.75 -4.85 -27.57
CA GLN A 297 8.92 -4.85 -28.45
C GLN A 297 8.53 -5.03 -29.93
N LYS A 298 7.56 -5.91 -30.23
CA LYS A 298 7.07 -6.13 -31.60
C LYS A 298 6.39 -4.91 -32.23
N LYS A 299 5.98 -3.89 -31.44
CA LYS A 299 5.46 -2.63 -31.96
C LYS A 299 6.57 -1.69 -32.49
N GLY A 300 7.82 -1.98 -32.19
CA GLY A 300 8.97 -1.16 -32.62
C GLY A 300 8.84 0.29 -32.15
N SER A 301 9.02 1.23 -33.08
CA SER A 301 8.96 2.68 -32.80
C SER A 301 7.60 3.19 -32.32
N GLU A 302 6.52 2.43 -32.50
CA GLU A 302 5.19 2.84 -32.08
C GLU A 302 4.95 2.66 -30.55
N SER A 303 5.79 1.88 -29.87
CA SER A 303 5.66 1.69 -28.44
C SER A 303 6.03 2.95 -27.65
N VAL A 304 5.15 3.35 -26.75
CA VAL A 304 5.38 4.46 -25.79
C VAL A 304 6.36 4.08 -24.68
N LEU A 305 6.85 2.84 -24.67
CA LEU A 305 7.75 2.29 -23.66
C LEU A 305 9.21 2.20 -24.13
N ASN A 306 9.53 2.65 -25.36
CA ASN A 306 10.87 2.55 -25.94
C ASN A 306 11.96 3.19 -25.09
N ASP A 307 11.72 4.41 -24.58
CA ASP A 307 12.71 5.18 -23.81
C ASP A 307 12.79 4.75 -22.32
N THR A 308 11.95 3.82 -21.91
CA THR A 308 11.84 3.37 -20.50
C THR A 308 11.95 1.84 -20.40
N THR A 309 10.81 1.14 -20.38
CA THR A 309 10.73 -0.31 -20.15
C THR A 309 11.51 -1.12 -21.19
N LEU A 310 11.44 -0.76 -22.47
CA LEU A 310 12.08 -1.51 -23.55
C LEU A 310 13.56 -1.21 -23.71
N ARG A 311 14.06 -0.14 -23.11
CA ARG A 311 15.49 0.18 -23.09
C ARG A 311 16.28 -0.80 -22.21
N PHE A 312 15.68 -1.21 -21.08
CA PHE A 312 16.28 -2.15 -20.12
C PHE A 312 15.22 -3.15 -19.66
N PRO A 313 14.81 -4.09 -20.50
CA PRO A 313 13.64 -4.95 -20.24
C PRO A 313 13.82 -5.81 -18.99
N GLU A 314 14.97 -6.43 -18.78
CA GLU A 314 15.25 -7.26 -17.59
C GLU A 314 15.20 -6.46 -16.29
N LEU A 315 15.84 -5.26 -16.27
CA LEU A 315 15.79 -4.38 -15.10
C LEU A 315 14.38 -3.83 -14.88
N SER A 316 13.62 -3.61 -15.95
CA SER A 316 12.22 -3.18 -15.84
C SER A 316 11.32 -4.27 -15.27
N ILE A 317 11.58 -5.55 -15.60
CA ILE A 317 10.91 -6.68 -14.95
C ILE A 317 11.30 -6.72 -13.47
N ALA A 318 12.59 -6.65 -13.13
CA ALA A 318 13.04 -6.69 -11.75
C ALA A 318 12.50 -5.51 -10.92
N SER A 319 12.44 -4.30 -11.51
CA SER A 319 11.85 -3.12 -10.87
C SER A 319 10.35 -3.28 -10.60
N GLU A 320 9.62 -3.94 -11.50
CA GLU A 320 8.21 -4.26 -11.30
C GLU A 320 8.02 -5.32 -10.21
N MET A 321 8.88 -6.35 -10.18
CA MET A 321 8.82 -7.41 -9.18
C MET A 321 9.08 -6.90 -7.76
N ILE A 322 10.07 -6.02 -7.56
CA ILE A 322 10.35 -5.47 -6.22
C ILE A 322 9.24 -4.52 -5.75
N ASP A 323 8.61 -3.78 -6.68
CA ASP A 323 7.45 -2.94 -6.36
C ASP A 323 6.25 -3.79 -5.90
N HIS A 324 5.93 -4.85 -6.64
CA HIS A 324 4.85 -5.77 -6.28
C HIS A 324 5.12 -6.51 -4.97
N LEU A 325 6.35 -6.95 -4.76
CA LEU A 325 6.79 -7.61 -3.54
C LEU A 325 6.66 -6.68 -2.32
N ALA A 326 7.16 -5.44 -2.44
CA ALA A 326 7.07 -4.46 -1.36
C ALA A 326 5.61 -4.10 -1.03
N ALA A 327 4.78 -3.89 -2.07
CA ALA A 327 3.37 -3.57 -1.91
C ALA A 327 2.56 -4.74 -1.33
N GLY A 328 2.82 -5.97 -1.80
CA GLY A 328 2.01 -7.15 -1.47
C GLY A 328 2.22 -7.65 -0.04
N HIS A 329 3.47 -7.68 0.46
CA HIS A 329 3.69 -8.25 1.79
C HIS A 329 3.32 -7.29 2.92
N GLU A 330 3.83 -6.06 2.89
CA GLU A 330 3.71 -5.16 4.03
C GLU A 330 2.27 -4.68 4.27
N THR A 331 1.56 -4.32 3.21
CA THR A 331 0.19 -3.79 3.36
C THR A 331 -0.78 -4.84 3.86
N SER A 332 -0.68 -6.07 3.36
CA SER A 332 -1.49 -7.21 3.82
C SER A 332 -1.06 -7.66 5.21
N GLY A 333 0.24 -7.70 5.53
CA GLY A 333 0.76 -8.02 6.86
C GLY A 333 0.28 -7.05 7.94
N ILE A 334 0.30 -5.74 7.66
CA ILE A 334 -0.26 -4.70 8.55
C ILE A 334 -1.77 -4.91 8.73
N THR A 335 -2.50 -5.17 7.64
CA THR A 335 -3.95 -5.39 7.70
C THR A 335 -4.29 -6.61 8.57
N MET A 336 -3.58 -7.73 8.38
CA MET A 336 -3.76 -8.93 9.21
C MET A 336 -3.42 -8.68 10.67
N THR A 337 -2.39 -7.88 10.95
CA THR A 337 -2.01 -7.52 12.32
C THR A 337 -3.14 -6.81 13.03
N TYR A 338 -3.71 -5.76 12.42
CA TYR A 338 -4.83 -5.02 13.02
C TYR A 338 -6.13 -5.81 13.05
N LEU A 339 -6.39 -6.64 12.04
CA LEU A 339 -7.54 -7.53 12.06
C LEU A 339 -7.45 -8.51 13.23
N SER A 340 -6.31 -9.18 13.37
CA SER A 340 -6.08 -10.13 14.46
C SER A 340 -6.18 -9.45 15.83
N TRP A 341 -5.64 -8.23 15.97
CA TRP A 341 -5.75 -7.45 17.21
C TRP A 341 -7.21 -7.13 17.55
N GLN A 342 -8.02 -6.69 16.57
CA GLN A 342 -9.43 -6.37 16.81
C GLN A 342 -10.26 -7.60 17.15
N VAL A 343 -10.08 -8.67 16.40
CA VAL A 343 -10.82 -9.93 16.61
C VAL A 343 -10.42 -10.58 17.94
N SER A 344 -9.17 -10.48 18.37
CA SER A 344 -8.69 -11.04 19.65
C SER A 344 -9.25 -10.34 20.88
N GLN A 345 -9.88 -9.17 20.74
CA GLN A 345 -10.53 -8.45 21.84
C GLN A 345 -11.93 -8.96 22.14
N ASP A 346 -12.53 -9.73 21.24
CA ASP A 346 -13.93 -10.18 21.34
C ASP A 346 -14.05 -11.68 21.01
N LEU A 347 -14.17 -12.50 22.05
CA LEU A 347 -14.32 -13.95 21.90
C LEU A 347 -15.65 -14.35 21.25
N ALA A 348 -16.72 -13.59 21.48
CA ALA A 348 -17.99 -13.87 20.85
C ALA A 348 -17.92 -13.64 19.34
N LEU A 349 -17.24 -12.57 18.92
CA LEU A 349 -16.98 -12.32 17.50
C LEU A 349 -16.13 -13.45 16.88
N GLN A 350 -15.14 -14.00 17.61
CA GLN A 350 -14.37 -15.14 17.11
C GLN A 350 -15.24 -16.39 16.93
N ASP A 351 -16.15 -16.64 17.85
CA ASP A 351 -17.09 -17.78 17.77
C ASP A 351 -18.07 -17.61 16.60
N ASP A 352 -18.63 -16.43 16.41
CA ASP A 352 -19.51 -16.10 15.28
C ASP A 352 -18.77 -16.23 13.94
N LEU A 353 -17.55 -15.68 13.87
CA LEU A 353 -16.71 -15.77 12.68
C LEU A 353 -16.36 -17.23 12.35
N ARG A 354 -16.00 -18.04 13.36
CA ARG A 354 -15.76 -19.46 13.17
C ARG A 354 -17.01 -20.18 12.68
N ALA A 355 -18.17 -19.91 13.28
CA ALA A 355 -19.43 -20.53 12.85
C ALA A 355 -19.72 -20.23 11.36
N GLU A 356 -19.49 -18.99 10.91
CA GLU A 356 -19.60 -18.62 9.49
C GLU A 356 -18.57 -19.37 8.64
N LEU A 357 -17.30 -19.42 9.05
CA LEU A 357 -16.21 -20.08 8.29
C LEU A 357 -16.44 -21.59 8.13
N LEU A 358 -17.08 -22.25 9.10
CA LEU A 358 -17.40 -23.66 9.04
C LEU A 358 -18.53 -24.00 8.04
N THR A 359 -19.25 -23.02 7.52
CA THR A 359 -20.23 -23.20 6.44
C THR A 359 -19.57 -23.42 5.07
N LEU A 360 -18.27 -23.13 4.93
CA LEU A 360 -17.54 -23.36 3.69
C LEU A 360 -17.44 -24.85 3.35
N SER A 361 -17.50 -25.16 2.06
CA SER A 361 -17.32 -26.52 1.55
C SER A 361 -16.34 -26.51 0.35
N PRO A 362 -15.11 -27.04 0.53
CA PRO A 362 -14.54 -27.55 1.79
C PRO A 362 -14.31 -26.45 2.81
N ASN A 363 -14.46 -26.75 4.09
CA ASN A 363 -14.00 -25.89 5.17
C ASN A 363 -12.49 -26.04 5.38
N MET A 364 -11.90 -25.15 6.17
CA MET A 364 -10.44 -25.13 6.39
C MET A 364 -10.01 -25.76 7.73
N LEU A 365 -10.76 -26.72 8.24
CA LEU A 365 -10.37 -27.46 9.44
C LEU A 365 -9.13 -28.32 9.20
N LEU A 366 -8.24 -28.35 10.18
CA LEU A 366 -7.10 -29.28 10.21
C LEU A 366 -7.62 -30.69 10.47
N SER A 367 -7.50 -31.55 9.47
CA SER A 367 -7.87 -32.97 9.53
C SER A 367 -6.67 -33.86 9.27
N ALA A 368 -6.57 -34.94 10.02
CA ALA A 368 -5.48 -35.92 9.87
C ALA A 368 -5.64 -36.83 8.63
N SER A 369 -6.79 -36.85 7.95
CA SER A 369 -7.14 -37.96 7.05
C SER A 369 -7.47 -37.59 5.60
N SER A 370 -7.43 -36.31 5.17
CA SER A 370 -7.79 -35.94 3.80
C SER A 370 -6.77 -34.99 3.15
N LYS A 371 -6.62 -35.11 1.81
CA LYS A 371 -5.92 -34.09 1.02
C LYS A 371 -6.64 -32.76 1.28
N GLN A 372 -5.96 -31.88 2.00
CA GLN A 372 -6.49 -30.57 2.38
C GLN A 372 -6.68 -29.72 1.12
N SER A 373 -7.87 -29.16 0.96
CA SER A 373 -8.24 -28.28 -0.14
C SER A 373 -8.72 -26.95 0.41
N ILE A 374 -8.54 -25.88 -0.38
CA ILE A 374 -9.06 -24.57 -0.04
C ILE A 374 -10.47 -24.37 -0.62
N PRO A 375 -11.32 -23.58 0.05
CA PRO A 375 -12.64 -23.23 -0.46
C PRO A 375 -12.54 -22.37 -1.73
N SER A 376 -13.62 -22.35 -2.51
CA SER A 376 -13.65 -21.49 -3.69
C SER A 376 -13.63 -20.01 -3.29
N SER A 377 -12.98 -19.17 -4.10
CA SER A 377 -12.94 -17.71 -3.86
C SER A 377 -14.35 -17.09 -3.84
N LYS A 378 -15.30 -17.70 -4.60
CA LYS A 378 -16.70 -17.28 -4.62
C LYS A 378 -17.38 -17.54 -3.29
N ASP A 379 -17.15 -18.69 -2.66
CA ASP A 379 -17.75 -19.04 -1.37
C ASP A 379 -17.19 -18.15 -0.26
N LEU A 380 -15.87 -17.87 -0.28
CA LEU A 380 -15.24 -16.89 0.62
C LEU A 380 -15.80 -15.48 0.45
N ASP A 381 -16.13 -15.07 -0.78
CA ASP A 381 -16.71 -13.75 -1.04
C ASP A 381 -18.16 -13.62 -0.54
N ASN A 382 -18.85 -14.74 -0.39
CA ASN A 382 -20.23 -14.80 0.09
C ASN A 382 -20.35 -14.80 1.62
N LEU A 383 -19.26 -14.76 2.38
CA LEU A 383 -19.26 -14.72 3.84
C LEU A 383 -19.38 -13.27 4.34
N PRO A 384 -20.55 -12.83 4.84
CA PRO A 384 -20.79 -11.45 5.19
C PRO A 384 -19.98 -10.98 6.41
N LEU A 385 -19.81 -11.82 7.44
CA LEU A 385 -19.06 -11.43 8.64
C LEU A 385 -17.58 -11.34 8.37
N LEU A 386 -17.00 -12.31 7.63
CA LEU A 386 -15.62 -12.26 7.17
C LEU A 386 -15.35 -11.00 6.35
N HIS A 387 -16.26 -10.67 5.43
CA HIS A 387 -16.16 -9.45 4.64
C HIS A 387 -16.23 -8.20 5.52
N ALA A 388 -17.16 -8.13 6.45
CA ALA A 388 -17.38 -7.00 7.34
C ALA A 388 -16.17 -6.69 8.22
N VAL A 389 -15.56 -7.72 8.81
CA VAL A 389 -14.35 -7.60 9.65
C VAL A 389 -13.17 -7.05 8.84
N LEU A 390 -12.97 -7.54 7.61
CA LEU A 390 -11.92 -7.05 6.71
C LEU A 390 -12.15 -5.60 6.29
N MET A 391 -13.36 -5.26 5.86
CA MET A 391 -13.69 -3.91 5.39
C MET A 391 -13.52 -2.87 6.50
N GLU A 392 -13.95 -3.17 7.73
CA GLU A 392 -13.81 -2.25 8.85
C GLU A 392 -12.33 -2.07 9.26
N THR A 393 -11.56 -3.15 9.22
CA THR A 393 -10.12 -3.07 9.47
C THR A 393 -9.42 -2.21 8.42
N LEU A 394 -9.72 -2.41 7.14
CA LEU A 394 -9.18 -1.59 6.05
C LEU A 394 -9.65 -0.13 6.12
N ARG A 395 -10.88 0.13 6.58
CA ARG A 395 -11.36 1.49 6.79
C ARG A 395 -10.57 2.22 7.88
N LEU A 396 -10.53 1.64 9.07
CA LEU A 396 -9.98 2.33 10.24
C LEU A 396 -8.45 2.29 10.27
N ARG A 397 -7.86 1.18 9.78
CA ARG A 397 -6.43 0.86 9.85
C ARG A 397 -5.82 0.60 8.48
N ALA A 398 -6.23 1.38 7.46
CA ALA A 398 -5.60 1.29 6.14
C ALA A 398 -4.07 1.33 6.26
N ALA A 399 -3.38 0.43 5.58
CA ALA A 399 -1.92 0.35 5.66
C ALA A 399 -1.22 1.54 4.97
N ILE A 400 -1.87 2.16 3.97
CA ILE A 400 -1.40 3.38 3.30
C ILE A 400 -2.52 4.44 3.39
N PRO A 401 -2.70 5.06 4.57
CA PRO A 401 -3.78 6.02 4.78
C PRO A 401 -3.46 7.42 4.28
N GLY A 402 -2.20 7.70 3.96
CA GLY A 402 -1.67 9.02 3.62
C GLY A 402 -1.94 9.51 2.21
N GLY A 403 -1.46 10.70 1.94
CA GLY A 403 -1.66 11.38 0.67
C GLY A 403 -0.99 10.67 -0.51
N GLN A 404 -1.72 10.58 -1.62
CA GLN A 404 -1.23 10.08 -2.90
C GLN A 404 -1.12 11.26 -3.88
N PRO A 405 0.00 12.03 -3.89
CA PRO A 405 0.06 13.30 -4.58
C PRO A 405 -0.07 13.18 -6.09
N ARG A 406 -0.70 14.20 -6.68
CA ARG A 406 -0.82 14.41 -8.13
C ARG A 406 -0.43 15.86 -8.43
N MET A 407 -0.25 16.16 -9.70
CA MET A 407 0.00 17.51 -10.21
C MET A 407 -1.23 18.00 -10.94
N THR A 408 -1.67 19.22 -10.64
CA THR A 408 -2.77 19.85 -11.37
C THR A 408 -2.41 20.03 -12.84
N PRO A 409 -3.38 19.83 -13.77
CA PRO A 409 -3.14 19.96 -15.20
C PRO A 409 -2.98 21.42 -15.63
N TYR A 410 -2.25 21.66 -16.71
CA TYR A 410 -2.14 22.97 -17.35
C TYR A 410 -3.31 23.22 -18.30
N PRO A 411 -3.76 24.49 -18.46
CA PRO A 411 -3.25 25.70 -17.79
C PRO A 411 -3.76 25.86 -16.35
N SER A 412 -4.95 25.36 -16.04
CA SER A 412 -5.58 25.43 -14.71
C SER A 412 -6.67 24.38 -14.54
N CYS A 413 -7.15 24.21 -13.31
CA CYS A 413 -8.27 23.34 -12.97
C CYS A 413 -9.17 23.94 -11.90
N THR A 414 -10.27 23.24 -11.58
CA THR A 414 -11.21 23.57 -10.50
C THR A 414 -11.23 22.45 -9.47
N LEU A 415 -11.16 22.80 -8.18
CA LEU A 415 -11.33 21.88 -7.05
C LEU A 415 -12.41 22.43 -6.10
N GLY A 416 -13.53 21.74 -6.00
CA GLY A 416 -14.71 22.23 -5.28
C GLY A 416 -15.15 23.58 -5.80
N LYS A 417 -15.25 24.58 -4.92
CA LYS A 417 -15.62 25.96 -5.28
C LYS A 417 -14.47 26.84 -5.78
N PHE A 418 -13.24 26.34 -5.77
CA PHE A 418 -12.04 27.11 -6.15
C PHE A 418 -11.70 26.87 -7.61
N THR A 419 -11.80 27.92 -8.41
CA THR A 419 -11.51 27.93 -9.85
C THR A 419 -10.11 28.47 -10.12
N GLU A 420 -9.63 28.28 -11.35
CA GLU A 420 -8.35 28.83 -11.85
C GLU A 420 -7.11 28.40 -11.04
N ILE A 421 -7.17 27.20 -10.40
CA ILE A 421 -6.00 26.64 -9.73
C ILE A 421 -4.93 26.37 -10.78
N PRO A 422 -3.74 26.99 -10.69
CA PRO A 422 -2.71 26.87 -11.72
C PRO A 422 -2.27 25.43 -11.94
N GLY A 423 -1.81 25.11 -13.15
CA GLY A 423 -1.12 23.86 -13.43
C GLY A 423 0.20 23.75 -12.69
N GLY A 424 0.61 22.51 -12.35
CA GLY A 424 1.85 22.24 -11.62
C GLY A 424 1.76 22.42 -10.11
N VAL A 425 0.56 22.58 -9.54
CA VAL A 425 0.33 22.53 -8.09
C VAL A 425 0.21 21.08 -7.64
N ARG A 426 0.94 20.71 -6.59
CA ARG A 426 0.80 19.39 -5.94
C ARG A 426 -0.54 19.33 -5.21
N VAL A 427 -1.31 18.27 -5.43
CA VAL A 427 -2.59 18.04 -4.75
C VAL A 427 -2.73 16.59 -4.37
N GLY A 428 -3.23 16.31 -3.17
CA GLY A 428 -3.46 14.95 -2.68
C GLY A 428 -4.73 14.85 -1.85
N ALA A 429 -5.19 13.62 -1.67
CA ALA A 429 -6.18 13.22 -0.68
C ALA A 429 -5.62 12.08 0.14
N GLN A 430 -6.18 11.86 1.32
CA GLN A 430 -5.76 10.79 2.22
C GLN A 430 -6.96 9.95 2.66
N ALA A 431 -6.81 8.64 2.61
CA ALA A 431 -7.82 7.69 3.09
C ALA A 431 -8.13 7.92 4.58
N HIS A 432 -7.12 8.29 5.36
CA HIS A 432 -7.28 8.59 6.79
C HIS A 432 -8.45 9.55 7.08
N SER A 433 -8.52 10.67 6.37
CA SER A 433 -9.57 11.67 6.59
C SER A 433 -10.90 11.26 5.96
N VAL A 434 -10.87 10.66 4.77
CA VAL A 434 -12.08 10.21 4.06
C VAL A 434 -12.80 9.14 4.88
N HIS A 435 -12.07 8.20 5.45
CA HIS A 435 -12.59 7.11 6.28
C HIS A 435 -13.10 7.57 7.66
N ARG A 436 -12.79 8.80 8.05
CA ARG A 436 -13.20 9.41 9.32
C ARG A 436 -14.27 10.49 9.17
N ASN A 437 -14.96 10.51 8.03
CA ASN A 437 -16.11 11.39 7.85
C ASN A 437 -17.28 10.90 8.74
N ALA A 438 -17.57 11.62 9.83
CA ALA A 438 -18.60 11.25 10.79
C ALA A 438 -20.04 11.25 10.22
N GLN A 439 -20.29 11.95 9.10
CA GLN A 439 -21.58 11.92 8.42
C GLN A 439 -21.82 10.58 7.68
N VAL A 440 -20.74 9.90 7.32
CA VAL A 440 -20.77 8.62 6.61
C VAL A 440 -20.52 7.44 7.55
N TYR A 441 -19.58 7.63 8.47
CA TYR A 441 -19.19 6.64 9.48
C TYR A 441 -19.44 7.22 10.88
N PRO A 442 -20.63 7.05 11.47
CA PRO A 442 -20.89 7.46 12.84
C PRO A 442 -19.86 6.87 13.80
N ASP A 443 -19.38 7.62 14.79
CA ASP A 443 -18.28 7.24 15.69
C ASP A 443 -17.05 6.72 14.91
N PRO A 444 -16.44 7.54 14.02
CA PRO A 444 -15.51 7.07 13.00
C PRO A 444 -14.22 6.46 13.56
N GLU A 445 -13.85 6.75 14.79
CA GLU A 445 -12.68 6.16 15.47
C GLU A 445 -12.96 4.80 16.11
N LYS A 446 -14.23 4.42 16.25
CA LYS A 446 -14.61 3.11 16.74
C LYS A 446 -14.50 2.09 15.62
N TRP A 447 -13.80 0.97 15.87
CA TRP A 447 -13.85 -0.19 15.00
C TRP A 447 -15.19 -0.91 15.23
N ASP A 448 -16.00 -1.02 14.19
CA ASP A 448 -17.35 -1.58 14.25
C ASP A 448 -17.69 -2.28 12.93
N HIS A 449 -17.45 -3.58 12.88
CA HIS A 449 -17.70 -4.41 11.71
C HIS A 449 -19.16 -4.42 11.26
N LYS A 450 -20.11 -4.17 12.19
CA LYS A 450 -21.56 -4.16 11.89
C LYS A 450 -21.94 -3.10 10.86
N ARG A 451 -21.12 -2.06 10.66
CA ARG A 451 -21.30 -1.08 9.58
C ARG A 451 -21.40 -1.71 8.18
N TRP A 452 -20.82 -2.89 8.01
CA TRP A 452 -20.74 -3.62 6.75
C TRP A 452 -21.71 -4.79 6.66
N LEU A 453 -22.47 -5.06 7.73
CA LEU A 453 -23.54 -6.06 7.76
C LEU A 453 -24.85 -5.37 7.38
N ASP A 454 -25.25 -5.46 6.13
CA ASP A 454 -26.40 -4.72 5.58
C ASP A 454 -27.75 -5.11 6.20
N THR A 455 -27.82 -6.23 6.89
CA THR A 455 -28.99 -6.68 7.66
C THR A 455 -29.05 -6.11 9.08
N GLU A 456 -27.92 -5.67 9.63
CA GLU A 456 -27.80 -5.29 11.04
C GLU A 456 -27.52 -3.78 11.25
N ASN A 457 -26.94 -3.09 10.24
CA ASN A 457 -26.49 -1.71 10.40
C ASN A 457 -27.60 -0.66 10.37
N GLY A 458 -28.82 -1.03 9.96
CA GLY A 458 -29.95 -0.12 9.83
C GLY A 458 -29.79 0.98 8.77
N TYR A 459 -28.78 0.91 7.93
CA TYR A 459 -28.50 1.92 6.90
C TYR A 459 -29.50 1.84 5.74
N SER A 460 -29.98 3.00 5.29
CA SER A 460 -30.70 3.10 4.03
C SER A 460 -29.80 2.75 2.85
N GLU A 461 -30.39 2.46 1.71
CA GLU A 461 -29.64 2.19 0.48
C GLU A 461 -28.70 3.36 0.09
N GLU A 462 -29.14 4.61 0.29
CA GLU A 462 -28.33 5.79 0.05
C GLU A 462 -27.12 5.87 1.01
N GLN A 463 -27.31 5.60 2.29
CA GLN A 463 -26.23 5.55 3.28
C GLN A 463 -25.20 4.46 2.96
N ARG A 464 -25.65 3.28 2.51
CA ARG A 464 -24.76 2.21 2.05
C ARG A 464 -23.94 2.64 0.83
N ARG A 465 -24.58 3.27 -0.16
CA ARG A 465 -23.89 3.82 -1.34
C ARG A 465 -22.87 4.89 -0.96
N GLU A 466 -23.19 5.77 -0.01
CA GLU A 466 -22.23 6.78 0.47
C GLU A 466 -21.08 6.15 1.27
N ARG A 467 -21.35 5.16 2.12
CA ARG A 467 -20.32 4.37 2.80
C ARG A 467 -19.34 3.77 1.78
N ASP A 468 -19.85 3.09 0.77
CA ASP A 468 -19.05 2.41 -0.24
C ASP A 468 -18.25 3.40 -1.12
N ARG A 469 -18.81 4.58 -1.43
CA ARG A 469 -18.10 5.66 -2.14
C ARG A 469 -16.95 6.26 -1.33
N HIS A 470 -17.09 6.28 0.00
CA HIS A 470 -16.06 6.79 0.91
C HIS A 470 -15.04 5.71 1.30
N PHE A 471 -15.25 4.47 0.93
CA PHE A 471 -14.25 3.43 1.13
C PHE A 471 -13.12 3.58 0.11
N TRP A 472 -11.98 4.07 0.58
CA TRP A 472 -10.88 4.48 -0.28
C TRP A 472 -9.54 3.83 0.09
N ALA A 473 -9.55 2.67 0.77
CA ALA A 473 -8.36 1.93 1.19
C ALA A 473 -7.46 1.49 0.02
N PHE A 474 -8.04 1.30 -1.16
CA PHE A 474 -7.34 0.91 -2.39
C PHE A 474 -7.22 2.06 -3.41
N SER A 475 -7.44 3.31 -2.98
CA SER A 475 -7.50 4.48 -3.87
C SER A 475 -8.60 4.36 -4.94
N SER A 476 -8.55 5.18 -6.01
CA SER A 476 -9.56 5.15 -7.08
C SER A 476 -8.97 5.59 -8.43
N GLY A 477 -9.77 5.42 -9.49
CA GLY A 477 -9.43 5.83 -10.85
C GLY A 477 -8.40 4.91 -11.52
N GLY A 478 -7.79 5.40 -12.60
CA GLY A 478 -6.89 4.61 -13.44
C GLY A 478 -5.62 4.11 -12.74
N ARG A 479 -5.28 4.68 -11.58
CA ARG A 479 -4.11 4.33 -10.77
C ARG A 479 -4.46 3.74 -9.41
N MET A 480 -5.69 3.20 -9.27
CA MET A 480 -6.07 2.43 -8.09
C MET A 480 -5.19 1.19 -7.91
N CYS A 481 -5.14 0.65 -6.69
CA CYS A 481 -4.38 -0.55 -6.37
C CYS A 481 -4.72 -1.69 -7.34
N ILE A 482 -3.70 -2.20 -8.03
CA ILE A 482 -3.85 -3.30 -8.97
C ILE A 482 -4.08 -4.63 -8.25
N GLY A 483 -3.46 -4.79 -7.07
CA GLY A 483 -3.50 -6.00 -6.25
C GLY A 483 -4.72 -6.11 -5.32
N SER A 484 -5.71 -5.21 -5.40
CA SER A 484 -6.83 -5.19 -4.45
C SER A 484 -7.59 -6.52 -4.36
N ASN A 485 -7.86 -7.19 -5.49
CA ASN A 485 -8.53 -8.50 -5.48
C ASN A 485 -7.62 -9.60 -4.93
N PHE A 486 -6.31 -9.56 -5.24
CA PHE A 486 -5.34 -10.50 -4.69
C PHE A 486 -5.25 -10.35 -3.17
N ALA A 487 -5.08 -9.13 -2.67
CA ALA A 487 -5.03 -8.85 -1.23
C ALA A 487 -6.29 -9.31 -0.49
N MET A 488 -7.48 -8.99 -1.02
CA MET A 488 -8.74 -9.43 -0.42
C MET A 488 -8.88 -10.96 -0.40
N HIS A 489 -8.39 -11.63 -1.44
CA HIS A 489 -8.43 -13.08 -1.52
C HIS A 489 -7.47 -13.74 -0.52
N GLU A 490 -6.20 -13.32 -0.47
CA GLU A 490 -5.23 -13.88 0.47
C GLU A 490 -5.62 -13.63 1.93
N LEU A 491 -6.07 -12.41 2.26
CA LEU A 491 -6.51 -12.05 3.61
C LEU A 491 -7.68 -12.93 4.07
N LYS A 492 -8.68 -13.14 3.21
CA LYS A 492 -9.82 -14.03 3.51
C LYS A 492 -9.38 -15.47 3.76
N LEU A 493 -8.46 -15.98 2.94
CA LEU A 493 -7.91 -17.33 3.11
C LEU A 493 -7.12 -17.48 4.41
N ILE A 494 -6.28 -16.51 4.77
CA ILE A 494 -5.50 -16.53 6.02
C ILE A 494 -6.46 -16.51 7.22
N VAL A 495 -7.45 -15.63 7.22
CA VAL A 495 -8.47 -15.56 8.29
C VAL A 495 -9.22 -16.87 8.38
N ALA A 496 -9.67 -17.44 7.27
CA ALA A 496 -10.41 -18.70 7.25
C ALA A 496 -9.54 -19.85 7.79
N ALA A 497 -8.29 -19.96 7.39
CA ALA A 497 -7.37 -21.00 7.86
C ALA A 497 -7.12 -20.91 9.38
N VAL A 498 -6.90 -19.70 9.88
CA VAL A 498 -6.57 -19.49 11.29
C VAL A 498 -7.80 -19.61 12.20
N TYR A 499 -8.86 -18.85 11.93
CA TYR A 499 -10.02 -18.78 12.82
C TYR A 499 -11.00 -19.96 12.72
N SER A 500 -10.83 -20.83 11.72
CA SER A 500 -11.49 -22.15 11.74
C SER A 500 -10.91 -23.09 12.81
N ASN A 501 -9.63 -22.93 13.16
CA ASN A 501 -8.86 -23.89 13.95
C ASN A 501 -8.42 -23.36 15.32
N PHE A 502 -8.29 -22.03 15.47
CA PHE A 502 -7.71 -21.44 16.67
C PHE A 502 -8.53 -20.25 17.17
N ARG A 503 -8.56 -20.10 18.49
CA ARG A 503 -8.86 -18.84 19.17
C ARG A 503 -7.58 -18.06 19.40
N THR A 504 -7.67 -16.73 19.40
CA THR A 504 -6.54 -15.84 19.66
C THR A 504 -6.78 -14.95 20.86
N TYR A 505 -5.73 -14.74 21.66
CA TYR A 505 -5.75 -13.91 22.86
C TYR A 505 -4.55 -12.95 22.82
N ILE A 506 -4.78 -11.68 23.18
CA ILE A 506 -3.72 -10.68 23.26
C ILE A 506 -2.83 -11.00 24.47
N VAL A 507 -1.53 -11.10 24.22
CA VAL A 507 -0.50 -11.25 25.27
C VAL A 507 0.19 -9.92 25.50
N LYS A 508 0.62 -9.25 24.41
CA LYS A 508 1.24 -7.92 24.44
C LYS A 508 0.85 -7.13 23.21
N ASP A 509 0.35 -5.92 23.42
CA ASP A 509 -0.01 -4.97 22.38
C ASP A 509 0.52 -3.55 22.64
N GLU A 510 1.54 -3.40 23.49
CA GLU A 510 2.19 -2.11 23.72
C GLU A 510 2.79 -1.59 22.42
N GLY A 511 2.44 -0.36 22.06
CA GLY A 511 2.83 0.27 20.80
C GLY A 511 2.03 -0.24 19.60
N ILE A 512 0.80 -0.72 19.81
CA ILE A 512 -0.13 -1.11 18.72
C ILE A 512 -0.71 0.10 17.99
N GLU A 513 -0.61 1.30 18.56
CA GLU A 513 -1.09 2.51 17.90
C GLU A 513 -0.47 2.67 16.51
N GLN A 514 -1.31 3.04 15.56
CA GLN A 514 -0.88 3.17 14.17
C GLN A 514 0.06 4.36 14.00
N THR A 515 1.21 4.13 13.36
CA THR A 515 2.13 5.19 12.93
C THR A 515 1.47 6.14 11.94
N ASP A 516 2.15 7.23 11.60
CA ASP A 516 1.64 8.25 10.68
C ASP A 516 2.69 8.54 9.58
N GLY A 517 3.20 7.47 8.96
CA GLY A 517 4.13 7.52 7.84
C GLY A 517 3.45 7.24 6.49
N TYR A 518 4.24 6.80 5.51
CA TYR A 518 3.70 6.36 4.22
C TYR A 518 2.98 5.02 4.36
N THR A 519 3.64 3.99 4.88
CA THR A 519 3.01 2.77 5.39
C THR A 519 2.86 2.90 6.90
N CYS A 520 1.67 2.61 7.41
CA CYS A 520 1.28 2.86 8.79
C CYS A 520 0.94 1.56 9.51
N GLY A 521 1.97 0.90 10.03
CA GLY A 521 1.86 -0.26 10.91
C GLY A 521 1.85 0.11 12.39
N PRO A 522 1.90 -0.88 13.29
CA PRO A 522 2.10 -0.67 14.72
C PRO A 522 3.39 0.10 15.01
N ALA A 523 3.35 1.03 15.96
CA ALA A 523 4.53 1.82 16.33
C ALA A 523 5.67 0.94 16.87
N SER A 524 5.33 -0.14 17.56
CA SER A 524 6.29 -1.16 18.04
C SER A 524 6.79 -2.11 16.95
N ASN A 525 6.15 -2.17 15.76
CA ASN A 525 6.28 -3.24 14.76
C ASN A 525 6.08 -4.64 15.35
N LYS A 526 5.23 -4.79 16.36
CA LYS A 526 4.97 -6.05 17.07
C LYS A 526 3.52 -6.14 17.53
N LEU A 527 3.05 -7.39 17.61
CA LEU A 527 1.83 -7.76 18.31
C LEU A 527 1.98 -9.22 18.76
N PHE A 528 1.91 -9.48 20.05
CA PHE A 528 2.01 -10.84 20.56
C PHE A 528 0.63 -11.39 20.85
N LEU A 529 0.30 -12.49 20.16
CA LEU A 529 -0.94 -13.24 20.39
C LEU A 529 -0.59 -14.67 20.83
N ARG A 530 -1.42 -15.21 21.74
CA ARG A 530 -1.46 -16.63 22.06
C ARG A 530 -2.53 -17.27 21.20
N PHE A 531 -2.21 -18.40 20.60
CA PHE A 531 -3.15 -19.25 19.89
C PHE A 531 -3.59 -20.40 20.80
N GLU A 532 -4.87 -20.73 20.77
CA GLU A 532 -5.48 -21.85 21.46
C GLU A 532 -6.25 -22.71 20.47
N ARG A 533 -5.87 -23.97 20.37
CA ARG A 533 -6.50 -24.90 19.43
C ARG A 533 -7.94 -25.19 19.86
N ILE A 534 -8.86 -25.08 18.94
CA ILE A 534 -10.26 -25.48 19.16
C ILE A 534 -10.38 -26.96 18.85
N ILE A 535 -10.73 -27.76 19.85
CA ILE A 535 -10.97 -29.20 19.73
C ILE A 535 -12.47 -29.38 19.66
N ASP A 536 -13.01 -29.78 18.51
CA ASP A 536 -14.41 -30.17 18.40
C ASP A 536 -14.56 -31.56 19.03
N HIS A 537 -15.23 -31.63 20.17
CA HIS A 537 -15.56 -32.90 20.86
C HIS A 537 -16.66 -33.70 20.16
N SER A 538 -16.99 -33.37 18.91
CA SER A 538 -17.99 -34.05 18.08
C SER A 538 -17.32 -34.87 16.97
N SER A 539 -16.84 -36.06 17.32
CA SER A 539 -16.54 -37.16 16.38
C SER A 539 -17.03 -38.48 16.98
#